data_d12c8f9a62dd55828ee53e3c9946c663
#
_entry.id   d12c8f9a62dd55828ee53e3c9946c663
#
_cell.length_a   1.000
_cell.length_b   1.000
_cell.length_c   1.000
_cell.angle_alpha   90.00
_cell.angle_beta   90.00
_cell.angle_gamma   90.00
#
_symmetry.space_group_name_H-M   'P 1'
#
loop_
_entity.id
_entity.type
_entity.pdbx_description
1 polymer ?
#
loop_
_entity_poly.entity_id
_entity_poly.type
_entity_poly.pdbx_seq_one_letter_code
_entity_poly.pdbx_strand_id
1 'polypeptide(L)'
;MRRTILSFLIILCTALAVQAQPAPVYTLKSCLEQGLLNNYSLRITRNEQQVSKNNATLANAGYLPTLDLSAGYKGTLDNTETKLRTTGETTKENGVFDQTVDAGINLSWTIFDGFNITANYQRLKELERQGETNTRIAVEDLIANIAAEYYNYLQHKIRLNNFRYAVSLSKERLRIVEERYHIGNFSRLDYQQAKVDFNADSAQYMKQQE
;
A
#
# COMPACT_ATOMS: atom_id res chain seq x y z
N MET A 1 -29.56 -46.08 16.57
CA MET A 1 -28.42 -46.62 15.84
C MET A 1 -28.43 -46.31 14.33
N ARG A 2 -29.49 -46.55 13.56
CA ARG A 2 -29.47 -46.18 12.09
C ARG A 2 -29.29 -44.71 11.79
N ARG A 3 -29.86 -43.81 12.56
CA ARG A 3 -29.72 -42.34 12.36
C ARG A 3 -28.32 -41.82 12.74
N THR A 4 -27.65 -42.38 13.71
CA THR A 4 -26.28 -42.01 14.13
C THR A 4 -25.25 -42.49 13.12
N ILE A 5 -25.45 -43.65 12.48
CA ILE A 5 -24.59 -44.19 11.42
C ILE A 5 -24.71 -43.36 10.15
N LEU A 6 -25.92 -42.88 9.81
CA LEU A 6 -26.15 -42.01 8.63
C LEU A 6 -25.48 -40.65 8.82
N SER A 7 -25.54 -40.05 10.01
CA SER A 7 -24.85 -38.77 10.31
C SER A 7 -23.33 -38.90 10.26
N PHE A 8 -22.78 -40.02 10.72
CA PHE A 8 -21.34 -40.28 10.65
C PHE A 8 -20.86 -40.51 9.20
N LEU A 9 -21.68 -41.16 8.37
CA LEU A 9 -21.39 -41.38 6.95
C LEU A 9 -21.39 -40.05 6.15
N ILE A 10 -22.31 -39.13 6.47
CA ILE A 10 -22.37 -37.81 5.80
C ILE A 10 -21.16 -36.96 6.20
N ILE A 11 -20.73 -36.98 7.47
CA ILE A 11 -19.54 -36.26 7.93
C ILE A 11 -18.27 -36.84 7.29
N LEU A 12 -18.20 -38.15 7.11
CA LEU A 12 -17.06 -38.81 6.46
C LEU A 12 -16.98 -38.47 4.95
N CYS A 13 -18.13 -38.37 4.25
CA CYS A 13 -18.17 -37.96 2.84
C CYS A 13 -17.79 -36.48 2.64
N THR A 14 -18.09 -35.56 3.57
CA THR A 14 -17.68 -34.16 3.47
C THR A 14 -16.18 -33.97 3.73
N ALA A 15 -15.55 -34.82 4.53
CA ALA A 15 -14.11 -34.79 4.78
C ALA A 15 -13.27 -35.24 3.57
N LEU A 16 -13.81 -36.05 2.68
CA LEU A 16 -13.12 -36.52 1.46
C LEU A 16 -13.18 -35.53 0.29
N ALA A 17 -13.98 -34.46 0.40
CA ALA A 17 -14.12 -33.46 -0.65
C ALA A 17 -13.09 -32.30 -0.57
N VAL A 18 -12.15 -32.33 0.35
CA VAL A 18 -11.00 -31.41 0.37
C VAL A 18 -10.01 -31.89 -0.71
N GLN A 19 -10.36 -31.64 -1.96
CA GLN A 19 -9.40 -31.78 -3.06
C GLN A 19 -8.35 -30.69 -2.87
N ALA A 20 -7.10 -31.11 -2.68
CA ALA A 20 -5.95 -30.20 -2.72
C ALA A 20 -5.99 -29.48 -4.08
N GLN A 21 -6.39 -28.22 -4.09
CA GLN A 21 -6.32 -27.40 -5.28
C GLN A 21 -4.85 -27.38 -5.74
N PRO A 22 -4.57 -27.72 -7.02
CA PRO A 22 -3.22 -27.61 -7.52
C PRO A 22 -2.71 -26.19 -7.26
N ALA A 23 -1.50 -26.09 -6.72
CA ALA A 23 -0.90 -24.78 -6.44
C ALA A 23 -1.01 -23.90 -7.69
N PRO A 24 -1.54 -22.69 -7.59
CA PRO A 24 -1.76 -21.82 -8.74
C PRO A 24 -0.42 -21.56 -9.43
N VAL A 25 -0.31 -21.92 -10.70
CA VAL A 25 0.87 -21.60 -11.50
C VAL A 25 0.76 -20.13 -11.89
N TYR A 26 1.55 -19.30 -11.22
CA TYR A 26 1.60 -17.87 -11.53
C TYR A 26 2.36 -17.66 -12.84
N THR A 27 1.65 -17.22 -13.86
CA THR A 27 2.23 -16.75 -15.12
C THR A 27 2.51 -15.25 -15.02
N LEU A 28 3.41 -14.71 -15.85
CA LEU A 28 3.68 -13.27 -15.88
C LEU A 28 2.36 -12.48 -16.06
N LYS A 29 1.48 -12.93 -16.94
CA LYS A 29 0.18 -12.31 -17.17
C LYS A 29 -0.66 -12.25 -15.89
N SER A 30 -0.78 -13.37 -15.17
CA SER A 30 -1.56 -13.39 -13.93
C SER A 30 -0.95 -12.52 -12.83
N CYS A 31 0.38 -12.44 -12.75
CA CYS A 31 1.07 -11.54 -11.83
C CYS A 31 0.80 -10.07 -12.15
N LEU A 32 0.83 -9.70 -13.43
CA LEU A 32 0.51 -8.34 -13.89
C LEU A 32 -0.95 -7.98 -13.59
N GLU A 33 -1.91 -8.86 -13.90
CA GLU A 33 -3.33 -8.64 -13.62
C GLU A 33 -3.58 -8.45 -12.12
N GLN A 34 -3.02 -9.31 -11.28
CA GLN A 34 -3.14 -9.20 -9.83
C GLN A 34 -2.46 -7.93 -9.28
N GLY A 35 -1.28 -7.59 -9.78
CA GLY A 35 -0.57 -6.38 -9.40
C GLY A 35 -1.34 -5.11 -9.74
N LEU A 36 -1.87 -5.01 -10.96
CA LEU A 36 -2.64 -3.83 -11.40
C LEU A 36 -3.97 -3.65 -10.67
N LEU A 37 -4.58 -4.76 -10.21
CA LEU A 37 -5.84 -4.73 -9.46
C LEU A 37 -5.63 -4.41 -7.97
N ASN A 38 -4.58 -4.97 -7.36
CA ASN A 38 -4.44 -4.99 -5.90
C ASN A 38 -3.33 -4.10 -5.37
N ASN A 39 -2.52 -3.44 -6.22
CA ASN A 39 -1.44 -2.58 -5.75
C ASN A 39 -1.98 -1.31 -5.08
N TYR A 40 -1.64 -1.13 -3.80
CA TYR A 40 -2.10 0.01 -3.01
C TYR A 40 -1.50 1.35 -3.47
N SER A 41 -0.23 1.38 -3.89
CA SER A 41 0.41 2.60 -4.40
C SER A 41 -0.29 3.09 -5.66
N LEU A 42 -0.63 2.19 -6.59
CA LEU A 42 -1.40 2.55 -7.78
C LEU A 42 -2.81 3.05 -7.44
N ARG A 43 -3.45 2.48 -6.42
CA ARG A 43 -4.76 2.96 -5.94
C ARG A 43 -4.66 4.37 -5.35
N ILE A 44 -3.59 4.68 -4.61
CA ILE A 44 -3.33 6.03 -4.08
C ILE A 44 -3.18 7.01 -5.24
N THR A 45 -2.32 6.73 -6.22
CA THR A 45 -2.12 7.62 -7.38
C THR A 45 -3.41 7.85 -8.19
N ARG A 46 -4.25 6.82 -8.36
CA ARG A 46 -5.56 6.97 -8.99
C ARG A 46 -6.52 7.86 -8.19
N ASN A 47 -6.48 7.78 -6.86
CA ASN A 47 -7.26 8.66 -6.00
C ASN A 47 -6.76 10.11 -6.08
N GLU A 48 -5.45 10.33 -6.13
CA GLU A 48 -4.85 11.66 -6.32
C GLU A 48 -5.23 12.27 -7.68
N GLN A 49 -5.23 11.46 -8.74
CA GLN A 49 -5.77 11.86 -10.05
C GLN A 49 -7.25 12.26 -9.94
N GLN A 50 -8.07 11.49 -9.23
CA GLN A 50 -9.48 11.81 -9.04
C GLN A 50 -9.67 13.10 -8.23
N VAL A 51 -8.83 13.36 -7.21
CA VAL A 51 -8.81 14.63 -6.48
C VAL A 51 -8.48 15.79 -7.40
N SER A 52 -7.44 15.67 -8.24
CA SER A 52 -7.07 16.69 -9.21
C SER A 52 -8.21 16.97 -10.19
N LYS A 53 -8.88 15.93 -10.69
CA LYS A 53 -10.07 16.03 -11.54
C LYS A 53 -11.24 16.73 -10.84
N ASN A 54 -11.53 16.37 -9.60
CA ASN A 54 -12.60 16.97 -8.82
C ASN A 54 -12.32 18.45 -8.51
N ASN A 55 -11.05 18.84 -8.41
CA ASN A 55 -10.64 20.22 -8.17
C ASN A 55 -10.69 21.09 -9.45
N ALA A 56 -10.66 20.51 -10.64
CA ALA A 56 -10.65 21.21 -11.91
C ALA A 56 -12.06 21.68 -12.33
N THR A 57 -12.73 22.40 -11.44
CA THR A 57 -14.10 22.94 -11.65
C THR A 57 -14.12 24.46 -11.73
N LEU A 58 -15.17 25.01 -12.32
CA LEU A 58 -15.39 26.45 -12.36
C LEU A 58 -15.57 27.05 -10.97
N ALA A 59 -16.19 26.31 -10.04
CA ALA A 59 -16.36 26.74 -8.66
C ALA A 59 -15.03 26.94 -7.97
N ASN A 60 -14.14 25.91 -8.02
CA ASN A 60 -12.83 25.98 -7.40
C ASN A 60 -11.87 26.96 -8.09
N ALA A 61 -12.13 27.28 -9.34
CA ALA A 61 -11.40 28.32 -10.03
C ALA A 61 -11.78 29.74 -9.55
N GLY A 62 -12.96 29.91 -8.96
CA GLY A 62 -13.47 31.19 -8.45
C GLY A 62 -14.51 31.88 -9.36
N TYR A 63 -15.04 31.18 -10.39
CA TYR A 63 -16.09 31.75 -11.25
C TYR A 63 -17.46 31.86 -10.57
N LEU A 64 -17.71 31.00 -9.57
CA LEU A 64 -18.98 30.96 -8.87
C LEU A 64 -18.91 31.74 -7.55
N PRO A 65 -20.04 32.32 -7.09
CA PRO A 65 -20.10 32.94 -5.78
C PRO A 65 -19.95 31.90 -4.66
N THR A 66 -19.38 32.34 -3.54
CA THR A 66 -19.38 31.58 -2.29
C THR A 66 -20.51 32.04 -1.40
N LEU A 67 -21.19 31.11 -0.77
CA LEU A 67 -22.26 31.34 0.19
C LEU A 67 -21.82 30.77 1.55
N ASP A 68 -21.56 31.65 2.50
CA ASP A 68 -21.14 31.31 3.84
C ASP A 68 -22.29 31.51 4.83
N LEU A 69 -22.58 30.48 5.59
CA LEU A 69 -23.52 30.54 6.71
C LEU A 69 -22.73 30.61 8.02
N SER A 70 -22.94 31.65 8.79
CA SER A 70 -22.34 31.83 10.11
C SER A 70 -23.39 31.82 11.19
N ALA A 71 -23.09 31.16 12.32
CA ALA A 71 -23.93 31.25 13.52
C ALA A 71 -22.97 31.33 14.72
N GLY A 72 -23.21 32.31 15.57
CA GLY A 72 -22.41 32.54 16.77
C GLY A 72 -23.28 32.62 18.01
N TYR A 73 -22.76 32.12 19.12
CA TYR A 73 -23.29 32.34 20.46
C TYR A 73 -22.14 32.84 21.35
N LYS A 74 -22.35 33.99 21.96
CA LYS A 74 -21.38 34.57 22.90
C LYS A 74 -22.09 34.89 24.21
N GLY A 75 -21.56 34.36 25.31
CA GLY A 75 -21.95 34.76 26.66
C GLY A 75 -20.79 35.51 27.31
N THR A 76 -21.07 36.69 27.89
CA THR A 76 -20.10 37.49 28.61
C THR A 76 -20.60 37.74 30.04
N LEU A 77 -19.76 37.51 31.02
CA LEU A 77 -20.05 37.84 32.42
C LEU A 77 -19.17 39.01 32.82
N ASP A 78 -19.80 40.18 32.99
CA ASP A 78 -19.09 41.40 33.25
C ASP A 78 -19.31 41.89 34.69
N ASN A 79 -18.24 42.37 35.28
CA ASN A 79 -18.30 43.14 36.53
C ASN A 79 -17.80 44.57 36.22
N THR A 80 -18.73 45.54 36.32
CA THR A 80 -18.45 46.92 35.96
C THR A 80 -18.55 47.82 37.19
N GLU A 81 -17.48 48.59 37.41
CA GLU A 81 -17.46 49.68 38.40
C GLU A 81 -17.33 51.01 37.66
N THR A 82 -18.40 51.81 37.68
CA THR A 82 -18.45 53.12 37.03
C THR A 82 -18.38 54.22 38.10
N LYS A 83 -17.35 55.07 38.04
CA LYS A 83 -17.20 56.23 38.90
C LYS A 83 -17.56 57.52 38.13
N LEU A 84 -18.63 58.15 38.52
CA LEU A 84 -19.06 59.42 37.91
C LEU A 84 -18.10 60.54 38.35
N ARG A 85 -17.49 61.17 37.37
CA ARG A 85 -16.46 62.20 37.59
C ARG A 85 -17.03 63.50 38.15
N THR A 86 -18.33 63.75 37.96
CA THR A 86 -19.00 64.97 38.37
C THR A 86 -19.51 64.92 39.82
N THR A 87 -19.96 63.79 40.30
CA THR A 87 -20.51 63.63 41.65
C THR A 87 -19.69 62.74 42.57
N GLY A 88 -18.68 62.05 42.03
CA GLY A 88 -17.87 61.12 42.81
C GLY A 88 -18.60 59.82 43.16
N GLU A 89 -19.81 59.62 42.67
CA GLU A 89 -20.63 58.46 42.94
C GLU A 89 -20.12 57.23 42.19
N THR A 90 -19.99 56.11 42.91
CA THR A 90 -19.52 54.84 42.34
C THR A 90 -20.66 53.88 42.27
N THR A 91 -21.02 53.47 41.04
CA THR A 91 -22.02 52.41 40.78
C THR A 91 -21.28 51.11 40.46
N LYS A 92 -21.58 50.04 41.21
CA LYS A 92 -21.02 48.72 40.99
C LYS A 92 -22.11 47.78 40.50
N GLU A 93 -21.88 47.22 39.33
CA GLU A 93 -22.72 46.17 38.76
C GLU A 93 -21.89 44.88 38.66
N ASN A 94 -22.27 43.88 39.45
CA ASN A 94 -21.54 42.64 39.51
C ASN A 94 -22.41 41.49 38.90
N GLY A 95 -21.79 40.66 38.08
CA GLY A 95 -22.45 39.47 37.52
C GLY A 95 -23.47 39.77 36.43
N VAL A 96 -23.25 40.81 35.65
CA VAL A 96 -24.12 41.10 34.48
C VAL A 96 -23.75 40.06 33.39
N PHE A 97 -24.72 39.24 33.06
CA PHE A 97 -24.57 38.20 32.03
C PHE A 97 -25.24 38.66 30.74
N ASP A 98 -24.40 39.00 29.76
CA ASP A 98 -24.86 39.33 28.42
C ASP A 98 -24.77 38.16 27.49
N GLN A 99 -25.83 37.91 26.75
CA GLN A 99 -25.90 36.87 25.74
C GLN A 99 -26.14 37.47 24.37
N THR A 100 -25.30 37.14 23.44
CA THR A 100 -25.45 37.54 22.04
C THR A 100 -25.59 36.28 21.17
N VAL A 101 -26.65 36.23 20.39
CA VAL A 101 -26.84 35.22 19.36
C VAL A 101 -26.78 35.93 18.02
N ASP A 102 -25.87 35.55 17.17
CA ASP A 102 -25.75 36.05 15.81
C ASP A 102 -25.93 34.92 14.80
N ALA A 103 -26.64 35.21 13.73
CA ALA A 103 -26.77 34.34 12.57
C ALA A 103 -26.68 35.20 11.31
N GLY A 104 -25.88 34.80 10.37
CA GLY A 104 -25.64 35.54 9.14
C GLY A 104 -25.47 34.64 7.92
N ILE A 105 -25.91 35.16 6.78
CA ILE A 105 -25.65 34.58 5.47
C ILE A 105 -24.83 35.62 4.69
N ASN A 106 -23.63 35.23 4.24
CA ASN A 106 -22.77 36.08 3.45
C ASN A 106 -22.59 35.50 2.06
N LEU A 107 -22.92 36.27 1.01
CA LEU A 107 -22.71 35.96 -0.39
C LEU A 107 -21.55 36.80 -0.89
N SER A 108 -20.46 36.17 -1.34
CA SER A 108 -19.31 36.82 -1.93
C SER A 108 -19.10 36.34 -3.37
N TRP A 109 -19.01 37.31 -4.29
CA TRP A 109 -18.79 37.00 -5.70
C TRP A 109 -17.79 37.98 -6.31
N THR A 110 -16.69 37.44 -6.84
CA THR A 110 -15.70 38.23 -7.56
C THR A 110 -16.09 38.28 -9.03
N ILE A 111 -16.52 39.45 -9.49
CA ILE A 111 -16.98 39.66 -10.89
C ILE A 111 -15.78 39.86 -11.83
N PHE A 112 -14.73 40.54 -11.37
CA PHE A 112 -13.53 40.79 -12.15
C PHE A 112 -12.30 40.87 -11.22
N ASP A 113 -11.23 40.17 -11.59
CA ASP A 113 -9.98 40.07 -10.83
C ASP A 113 -8.71 40.16 -11.70
N GLY A 114 -8.83 40.84 -12.87
CA GLY A 114 -7.71 40.96 -13.80
C GLY A 114 -7.35 39.65 -14.51
N PHE A 115 -8.32 38.79 -14.82
CA PHE A 115 -8.15 37.45 -15.44
C PHE A 115 -7.48 36.36 -14.58
N ASN A 116 -7.26 36.61 -13.31
CA ASN A 116 -6.66 35.63 -12.41
C ASN A 116 -7.51 34.36 -12.31
N ILE A 117 -8.86 34.49 -12.21
CA ILE A 117 -9.80 33.36 -12.19
C ILE A 117 -9.64 32.50 -13.46
N THR A 118 -9.49 33.14 -14.64
CA THR A 118 -9.31 32.45 -15.92
C THR A 118 -8.01 31.67 -15.93
N ALA A 119 -6.91 32.30 -15.51
CA ALA A 119 -5.60 31.66 -15.41
C ALA A 119 -5.60 30.52 -14.38
N ASN A 120 -6.31 30.69 -13.24
CA ASN A 120 -6.45 29.66 -12.23
C ASN A 120 -7.22 28.44 -12.76
N TYR A 121 -8.29 28.65 -13.55
CA TYR A 121 -9.00 27.54 -14.19
C TYR A 121 -8.10 26.76 -15.15
N GLN A 122 -7.31 27.44 -15.98
CA GLN A 122 -6.35 26.79 -16.86
C GLN A 122 -5.30 26.01 -16.06
N ARG A 123 -4.78 26.58 -14.98
CA ARG A 123 -3.85 25.90 -14.08
C ARG A 123 -4.48 24.61 -13.49
N LEU A 124 -5.73 24.65 -13.04
CA LEU A 124 -6.43 23.48 -12.51
C LEU A 124 -6.60 22.40 -13.58
N LYS A 125 -6.88 22.80 -14.83
CA LYS A 125 -6.96 21.87 -15.97
C LYS A 125 -5.61 21.22 -16.30
N GLU A 126 -4.52 21.96 -16.22
CA GLU A 126 -3.19 21.37 -16.39
C GLU A 126 -2.81 20.44 -15.22
N LEU A 127 -3.21 20.73 -13.99
CA LEU A 127 -3.04 19.82 -12.85
C LEU A 127 -3.85 18.52 -13.01
N GLU A 128 -5.05 18.57 -13.61
CA GLU A 128 -5.81 17.37 -13.99
C GLU A 128 -5.03 16.51 -14.99
N ARG A 129 -4.50 17.10 -16.07
CA ARG A 129 -3.67 16.40 -17.07
C ARG A 129 -2.39 15.85 -16.47
N GLN A 130 -1.77 16.58 -15.55
CA GLN A 130 -0.60 16.08 -14.81
C GLN A 130 -0.95 14.85 -13.97
N GLY A 131 -2.11 14.84 -13.28
CA GLY A 131 -2.60 13.69 -12.54
C GLY A 131 -2.82 12.46 -13.42
N GLU A 132 -3.37 12.63 -14.63
CA GLU A 132 -3.52 11.55 -15.61
C GLU A 132 -2.17 10.99 -16.06
N THR A 133 -1.22 11.86 -16.36
CA THR A 133 0.13 11.47 -16.78
C THR A 133 0.86 10.73 -15.66
N ASN A 134 0.78 11.22 -14.41
CA ASN A 134 1.38 10.57 -13.26
C ASN A 134 0.80 9.16 -13.01
N THR A 135 -0.50 8.99 -13.20
CA THR A 135 -1.15 7.68 -13.10
C THR A 135 -0.64 6.72 -14.18
N ARG A 136 -0.46 7.22 -15.40
CA ARG A 136 0.10 6.42 -16.49
C ARG A 136 1.53 5.98 -16.20
N ILE A 137 2.39 6.88 -15.72
CA ILE A 137 3.77 6.57 -15.30
C ILE A 137 3.74 5.49 -14.21
N ALA A 138 2.91 5.65 -13.17
CA ALA A 138 2.81 4.66 -12.10
C ALA A 138 2.36 3.27 -12.59
N VAL A 139 1.49 3.19 -13.61
CA VAL A 139 1.11 1.91 -14.24
C VAL A 139 2.28 1.30 -15.01
N GLU A 140 2.99 2.10 -15.81
CA GLU A 140 4.13 1.64 -16.62
C GLU A 140 5.27 1.15 -15.71
N ASP A 141 5.59 1.89 -14.65
CA ASP A 141 6.59 1.50 -13.65
C ASP A 141 6.20 0.21 -12.90
N LEU A 142 4.93 0.07 -12.53
CA LEU A 142 4.45 -1.15 -11.87
C LEU A 142 4.59 -2.37 -12.78
N ILE A 143 4.24 -2.23 -14.07
CA ILE A 143 4.39 -3.31 -15.06
C ILE A 143 5.86 -3.70 -15.21
N ALA A 144 6.77 -2.71 -15.33
CA ALA A 144 8.20 -2.97 -15.45
C ALA A 144 8.77 -3.68 -14.21
N ASN A 145 8.39 -3.22 -13.01
CA ASN A 145 8.83 -3.82 -11.75
C ASN A 145 8.33 -5.26 -11.59
N ILE A 146 7.04 -5.52 -11.85
CA ILE A 146 6.49 -6.88 -11.78
C ILE A 146 7.18 -7.81 -12.78
N ALA A 147 7.43 -7.35 -13.99
CA ALA A 147 8.15 -8.12 -15.00
C ALA A 147 9.58 -8.44 -14.55
N ALA A 148 10.31 -7.46 -14.03
CA ALA A 148 11.67 -7.63 -13.53
C ALA A 148 11.71 -8.66 -12.39
N GLU A 149 10.82 -8.53 -11.39
CA GLU A 149 10.75 -9.46 -10.25
C GLU A 149 10.32 -10.88 -10.68
N TYR A 150 9.43 -11.00 -11.65
CA TYR A 150 9.03 -12.29 -12.20
C TYR A 150 10.22 -13.03 -12.83
N TYR A 151 11.03 -12.34 -13.65
CA TYR A 151 12.22 -12.95 -14.25
C TYR A 151 13.33 -13.21 -13.23
N ASN A 152 13.47 -12.36 -12.22
CA ASN A 152 14.34 -12.60 -11.06
C ASN A 152 13.96 -13.90 -10.34
N TYR A 153 12.69 -14.07 -10.05
CA TYR A 153 12.18 -15.31 -9.45
C TYR A 153 12.48 -16.54 -10.31
N LEU A 154 12.26 -16.47 -11.63
CA LEU A 154 12.59 -17.56 -12.55
C LEU A 154 14.10 -17.89 -12.53
N GLN A 155 14.95 -16.88 -12.50
CA GLN A 155 16.40 -17.06 -12.40
C GLN A 155 16.79 -17.78 -11.11
N HIS A 156 16.22 -17.36 -9.97
CA HIS A 156 16.45 -18.02 -8.69
C HIS A 156 15.96 -19.47 -8.68
N LYS A 157 14.81 -19.74 -9.26
CA LYS A 157 14.27 -21.10 -9.41
C LYS A 157 15.18 -22.01 -10.25
N ILE A 158 15.70 -21.50 -11.37
CA ILE A 158 16.63 -22.24 -12.22
C ILE A 158 17.94 -22.49 -11.47
N ARG A 159 18.47 -21.47 -10.78
CA ARG A 159 19.68 -21.57 -9.97
C ARG A 159 19.54 -22.61 -8.86
N LEU A 160 18.40 -22.63 -8.17
CA LEU A 160 18.10 -23.63 -7.14
C LEU A 160 18.11 -25.05 -7.71
N ASN A 161 17.51 -25.26 -8.89
CA ASN A 161 17.59 -26.56 -9.56
C ASN A 161 19.03 -26.94 -9.92
N ASN A 162 19.83 -26.00 -10.41
CA ASN A 162 21.24 -26.27 -10.74
C ASN A 162 22.04 -26.66 -9.49
N PHE A 163 21.85 -25.97 -8.36
CA PHE A 163 22.48 -26.36 -7.10
C PHE A 163 22.01 -27.73 -6.62
N ARG A 164 20.73 -28.05 -6.77
CA ARG A 164 20.24 -29.40 -6.46
C ARG A 164 20.92 -30.48 -7.28
N TYR A 165 21.17 -30.26 -8.58
CA TYR A 165 21.94 -31.18 -9.41
C TYR A 165 23.40 -31.25 -8.99
N ALA A 166 24.04 -30.11 -8.67
CA ALA A 166 25.42 -30.07 -8.18
C ALA A 166 25.59 -30.91 -6.90
N VAL A 167 24.71 -30.75 -5.92
CA VAL A 167 24.67 -31.55 -4.68
C VAL A 167 24.50 -33.04 -4.99
N SER A 168 23.63 -33.41 -5.93
CA SER A 168 23.44 -34.83 -6.29
C SER A 168 24.69 -35.42 -6.92
N LEU A 169 25.39 -34.65 -7.76
CA LEU A 169 26.63 -35.06 -8.42
C LEU A 169 27.81 -35.19 -7.43
N SER A 170 28.00 -34.19 -6.58
CA SER A 170 29.03 -34.19 -5.56
C SER A 170 28.83 -35.29 -4.51
N LYS A 171 27.56 -35.58 -4.16
CA LYS A 171 27.22 -36.74 -3.29
C LYS A 171 27.62 -38.07 -3.92
N GLU A 172 27.31 -38.27 -5.20
CA GLU A 172 27.68 -39.51 -5.91
C GLU A 172 29.20 -39.62 -6.08
N ARG A 173 29.85 -38.49 -6.39
CA ARG A 173 31.35 -38.46 -6.43
C ARG A 173 31.95 -38.80 -5.08
N LEU A 174 31.45 -38.27 -3.98
CA LEU A 174 31.88 -38.62 -2.63
C LEU A 174 31.73 -40.13 -2.38
N ARG A 175 30.58 -40.70 -2.72
CA ARG A 175 30.31 -42.14 -2.56
C ARG A 175 31.35 -43.00 -3.31
N ILE A 176 31.62 -42.66 -4.57
CA ILE A 176 32.61 -43.41 -5.38
C ILE A 176 34.01 -43.28 -4.80
N VAL A 177 34.41 -42.08 -4.36
CA VAL A 177 35.74 -41.83 -3.77
C VAL A 177 35.87 -42.57 -2.42
N GLU A 178 34.82 -42.58 -1.60
CA GLU A 178 34.78 -43.30 -0.32
C GLU A 178 34.97 -44.82 -0.51
N GLU A 179 34.25 -45.43 -1.45
CA GLU A 179 34.38 -46.87 -1.79
C GLU A 179 35.79 -47.19 -2.26
N ARG A 180 36.36 -46.33 -3.15
CA ARG A 180 37.73 -46.53 -3.67
C ARG A 180 38.81 -46.32 -2.60
N TYR A 181 38.57 -45.43 -1.64
CA TYR A 181 39.44 -45.24 -0.49
C TYR A 181 39.48 -46.49 0.39
N HIS A 182 38.32 -47.10 0.66
CA HIS A 182 38.23 -48.32 1.48
C HIS A 182 38.92 -49.52 0.87
N ILE A 183 38.97 -49.64 -0.45
CA ILE A 183 39.70 -50.69 -1.15
C ILE A 183 41.18 -50.33 -1.44
N GLY A 184 41.66 -49.19 -0.94
CA GLY A 184 43.07 -48.75 -1.06
C GLY A 184 43.47 -48.09 -2.38
N ASN A 185 42.51 -47.79 -3.26
CA ASN A 185 42.79 -47.21 -4.59
C ASN A 185 42.81 -45.66 -4.61
N PHE A 186 42.43 -45.00 -3.52
CA PHE A 186 42.43 -43.54 -3.36
C PHE A 186 43.11 -43.15 -2.06
N SER A 187 43.70 -41.94 -2.04
CA SER A 187 44.35 -41.40 -0.84
C SER A 187 43.32 -40.84 0.14
N ARG A 188 43.72 -40.73 1.41
CA ARG A 188 42.92 -40.04 2.42
C ARG A 188 42.66 -38.57 2.05
N LEU A 189 43.60 -37.94 1.33
CA LEU A 189 43.47 -36.57 0.86
C LEU A 189 42.32 -36.43 -0.15
N ASP A 190 42.26 -37.35 -1.14
CA ASP A 190 41.19 -37.35 -2.15
C ASP A 190 39.81 -37.52 -1.52
N TYR A 191 39.68 -38.40 -0.51
CA TYR A 191 38.46 -38.60 0.23
C TYR A 191 38.03 -37.34 1.00
N GLN A 192 38.96 -36.68 1.72
CA GLN A 192 38.65 -35.46 2.45
C GLN A 192 38.28 -34.33 1.51
N GLN A 193 38.95 -34.21 0.36
CA GLN A 193 38.58 -33.19 -0.65
C GLN A 193 37.17 -33.40 -1.20
N ALA A 194 36.81 -34.63 -1.55
CA ALA A 194 35.46 -34.94 -2.02
C ALA A 194 34.37 -34.62 -0.97
N LYS A 195 34.69 -34.81 0.31
CA LYS A 195 33.81 -34.47 1.42
C LYS A 195 33.63 -32.94 1.60
N VAL A 196 34.72 -32.19 1.44
CA VAL A 196 34.70 -30.72 1.47
C VAL A 196 33.87 -30.17 0.31
N ASP A 197 34.06 -30.71 -0.91
CA ASP A 197 33.33 -30.31 -2.10
C ASP A 197 31.81 -30.55 -1.93
N PHE A 198 31.42 -31.72 -1.45
CA PHE A 198 30.02 -32.04 -1.15
C PHE A 198 29.40 -31.08 -0.09
N ASN A 199 30.14 -30.77 0.96
CA ASN A 199 29.68 -29.85 2.01
C ASN A 199 29.53 -28.42 1.46
N ALA A 200 30.45 -27.97 0.61
CA ALA A 200 30.40 -26.67 -0.04
C ALA A 200 29.17 -26.54 -0.95
N ASP A 201 28.93 -27.54 -1.81
CA ASP A 201 27.76 -27.55 -2.70
C ASP A 201 26.47 -27.62 -1.90
N SER A 202 26.43 -28.42 -0.81
CA SER A 202 25.26 -28.51 0.08
C SER A 202 24.97 -27.20 0.78
N ALA A 203 26.00 -26.48 1.24
CA ALA A 203 25.84 -25.16 1.86
C ALA A 203 25.32 -24.12 0.87
N GLN A 204 25.79 -24.13 -0.39
CA GLN A 204 25.29 -23.25 -1.44
C GLN A 204 23.82 -23.53 -1.78
N TYR A 205 23.43 -24.81 -1.84
CA TYR A 205 22.04 -25.19 -2.06
C TYR A 205 21.13 -24.70 -0.92
N MET A 206 21.53 -24.90 0.35
CA MET A 206 20.76 -24.43 1.51
C MET A 206 20.61 -22.90 1.50
N LYS A 207 21.69 -22.17 1.22
CA LYS A 207 21.67 -20.71 1.10
C LYS A 207 20.74 -20.21 -0.01
N GLN A 208 20.59 -20.98 -1.09
CA GLN A 208 19.69 -20.61 -2.18
C GLN A 208 18.21 -20.94 -1.87
N GLN A 209 17.94 -21.80 -0.88
CA GLN A 209 16.57 -22.11 -0.43
C GLN A 209 15.98 -21.05 0.50
N GLU A 210 16.82 -20.28 1.21
CA GLU A 210 16.41 -19.14 2.04
C GLU A 210 16.01 -17.93 1.19
#